data_0279aa0824d8eb3691e13d906966f301
#
_entry.id   0279aa0824d8eb3691e13d906966f301
#
_cell.length_a   1.000
_cell.length_b   1.000
_cell.length_c   1.000
_cell.angle_alpha   90.00
_cell.angle_beta   90.00
_cell.angle_gamma   90.00
#
_symmetry.space_group_name_H-M   'P 1'
#
loop_
_entity.id
_entity.type
_entity.pdbx_description
1 polymer ?
#
loop_
_entity_poly.entity_id
_entity_poly.type
_entity_poly.pdbx_seq_one_letter_code
_entity_poly.pdbx_strand_id
1 'polypeptide(L)'
;MVPSDSDLWDRARGEFTWGFALGEPIPRGQYNGTMAAAQAVTEGAWSRLATVGPGKRFTEPTVVDVDFPTVALSEAWWDADRETLFVTPEPLNEGVSAKPTTFRVTNLPDPSRWKVELETGESVAAAPDADALKVRTTAAPRRHLVRRG
;
A
#
# COMPACT_ATOMS: atom_id res chain seq x y z
N MET A 1 -4.39 23.10 -24.58
CA MET A 1 -4.55 23.79 -23.31
C MET A 1 -4.83 22.70 -22.27
N VAL A 2 -3.96 22.49 -21.29
CA VAL A 2 -4.22 21.53 -20.21
C VAL A 2 -5.26 22.20 -19.31
N PRO A 3 -6.41 21.57 -19.00
CA PRO A 3 -7.37 22.13 -18.08
C PRO A 3 -6.70 22.38 -16.73
N SER A 4 -7.00 23.48 -16.08
CA SER A 4 -6.58 23.70 -14.71
C SER A 4 -7.35 22.77 -13.77
N ASP A 5 -6.81 22.44 -12.60
CA ASP A 5 -7.50 21.59 -11.61
C ASP A 5 -8.91 22.11 -11.26
N SER A 6 -9.14 23.43 -11.43
CA SER A 6 -10.46 24.04 -11.26
C SER A 6 -11.49 23.62 -12.32
N ASP A 7 -11.02 23.17 -13.48
CA ASP A 7 -11.91 22.77 -14.59
C ASP A 7 -12.41 21.32 -14.42
N LEU A 8 -11.80 20.58 -13.50
CA LEU A 8 -12.19 19.20 -13.19
C LEU A 8 -13.30 19.11 -12.14
N TRP A 9 -13.53 20.18 -11.40
CA TRP A 9 -14.52 20.22 -10.34
C TRP A 9 -15.64 21.21 -10.66
N ASP A 10 -16.83 20.72 -10.96
CA ASP A 10 -18.03 21.53 -11.07
C ASP A 10 -18.56 21.90 -9.68
N ARG A 11 -18.25 23.12 -9.23
CA ARG A 11 -18.65 23.62 -7.92
C ARG A 11 -20.16 23.80 -7.77
N ALA A 12 -20.86 24.05 -8.87
CA ALA A 12 -22.30 24.26 -8.85
C ALA A 12 -23.06 22.94 -8.63
N ARG A 13 -22.50 21.85 -9.14
CA ARG A 13 -23.07 20.52 -9.04
C ARG A 13 -22.45 19.67 -7.91
N GLY A 14 -21.30 20.12 -7.35
CA GLY A 14 -20.55 19.35 -6.39
C GLY A 14 -19.97 18.04 -6.98
N GLU A 15 -19.60 18.07 -8.26
CA GLU A 15 -19.22 16.89 -9.02
C GLU A 15 -17.85 17.03 -9.63
N PHE A 16 -17.17 15.89 -9.70
CA PHE A 16 -15.93 15.77 -10.41
C PHE A 16 -16.21 15.53 -11.90
N THR A 17 -15.83 16.49 -12.75
CA THR A 17 -15.89 16.33 -14.19
C THR A 17 -14.51 16.01 -14.72
N TRP A 18 -14.33 14.86 -15.32
CA TRP A 18 -13.07 14.53 -15.98
C TRP A 18 -12.84 15.52 -17.13
N GLY A 19 -11.95 16.47 -16.90
CA GLY A 19 -11.76 17.65 -17.70
C GLY A 19 -11.22 17.45 -19.09
N PHE A 20 -11.95 16.79 -19.93
CA PHE A 20 -11.65 16.78 -21.35
C PHE A 20 -12.18 18.05 -22.06
N ALA A 21 -12.41 19.15 -21.33
CA ALA A 21 -12.92 20.42 -21.87
C ALA A 21 -14.19 20.26 -22.74
N LEU A 22 -14.89 19.19 -22.59
CA LEU A 22 -16.14 18.89 -23.25
C LEU A 22 -17.22 19.32 -22.28
N GLY A 23 -17.92 20.41 -22.52
CA GLY A 23 -19.01 20.87 -21.68
C GLY A 23 -20.15 19.84 -21.50
N GLU A 24 -19.80 18.59 -21.34
CA GLU A 24 -20.69 17.45 -21.28
C GLU A 24 -20.77 16.84 -19.89
N PRO A 25 -21.97 16.47 -19.45
CA PRO A 25 -22.17 15.73 -18.20
C PRO A 25 -21.72 14.25 -18.28
N ILE A 26 -20.84 13.94 -19.22
CA ILE A 26 -20.42 12.57 -19.60
C ILE A 26 -19.49 11.88 -18.62
N PRO A 27 -18.67 12.55 -17.85
CA PRO A 27 -17.71 11.86 -17.01
C PRO A 27 -18.34 10.91 -16.02
N ARG A 28 -19.55 11.15 -15.57
CA ARG A 28 -20.24 10.22 -14.67
C ARG A 28 -20.47 8.85 -15.30
N GLY A 29 -20.93 8.83 -16.54
CA GLY A 29 -21.18 7.58 -17.26
C GLY A 29 -19.89 6.78 -17.47
N GLN A 30 -18.81 7.47 -17.86
CA GLN A 30 -17.51 6.83 -18.04
C GLN A 30 -16.90 6.37 -16.73
N TYR A 31 -16.94 7.20 -15.69
CA TYR A 31 -16.45 6.82 -14.37
C TYR A 31 -17.23 5.61 -13.82
N ASN A 32 -18.54 5.67 -13.84
CA ASN A 32 -19.39 4.57 -13.38
C ASN A 32 -19.22 3.32 -14.25
N GLY A 33 -19.04 3.48 -15.56
CA GLY A 33 -18.73 2.37 -16.47
C GLY A 33 -17.39 1.74 -16.18
N THR A 34 -16.36 2.54 -15.95
CA THR A 34 -15.01 2.07 -15.58
C THR A 34 -15.03 1.37 -14.22
N MET A 35 -15.72 1.95 -13.24
CA MET A 35 -15.86 1.34 -11.92
C MET A 35 -16.66 0.04 -11.97
N ALA A 36 -17.74 -0.02 -12.75
CA ALA A 36 -18.51 -1.22 -12.94
C ALA A 36 -17.70 -2.32 -13.67
N ALA A 37 -16.92 -1.95 -14.68
CA ALA A 37 -16.03 -2.86 -15.38
C ALA A 37 -14.92 -3.38 -14.45
N ALA A 38 -14.28 -2.50 -13.70
CA ALA A 38 -13.27 -2.88 -12.70
C ALA A 38 -13.87 -3.80 -11.64
N GLN A 39 -15.09 -3.53 -11.20
CA GLN A 39 -15.79 -4.36 -10.22
C GLN A 39 -16.14 -5.74 -10.79
N ALA A 40 -16.56 -5.82 -12.05
CA ALA A 40 -16.85 -7.07 -12.73
C ALA A 40 -15.58 -7.92 -12.94
N VAL A 41 -14.48 -7.31 -13.37
CA VAL A 41 -13.18 -7.98 -13.59
C VAL A 41 -12.58 -8.49 -12.27
N THR A 42 -12.76 -7.75 -11.18
CA THR A 42 -12.22 -8.11 -9.87
C THR A 42 -13.16 -8.98 -9.04
N GLU A 43 -14.19 -9.57 -9.65
CA GLU A 43 -15.18 -10.41 -8.97
C GLU A 43 -15.82 -9.73 -7.74
N GLY A 44 -16.07 -8.45 -7.84
CA GLY A 44 -16.62 -7.67 -6.74
C GLY A 44 -15.63 -7.40 -5.60
N ALA A 45 -14.33 -7.43 -5.85
CA ALA A 45 -13.31 -7.19 -4.83
C ALA A 45 -13.51 -5.87 -4.08
N TRP A 46 -14.00 -4.83 -4.74
CA TRP A 46 -14.35 -3.56 -4.10
C TRP A 46 -15.55 -3.67 -3.15
N SER A 47 -16.58 -4.43 -3.50
CA SER A 47 -17.69 -4.68 -2.58
C SER A 47 -17.27 -5.58 -1.43
N ARG A 48 -16.36 -6.53 -1.69
CA ARG A 48 -15.72 -7.34 -0.64
C ARG A 48 -14.88 -6.47 0.30
N LEU A 49 -14.26 -5.38 -0.21
CA LEU A 49 -13.58 -4.40 0.63
C LEU A 49 -14.50 -3.75 1.65
N ALA A 50 -15.75 -3.53 1.35
CA ALA A 50 -16.70 -2.93 2.25
C ALA A 50 -17.41 -3.94 3.17
N THR A 51 -17.59 -5.19 2.72
CA THR A 51 -18.41 -6.19 3.40
C THR A 51 -17.64 -7.25 4.18
N VAL A 52 -16.39 -7.52 3.77
CA VAL A 52 -15.51 -8.48 4.46
C VAL A 52 -14.48 -7.68 5.25
N GLY A 53 -14.53 -7.77 6.57
CA GLY A 53 -13.59 -7.09 7.46
C GLY A 53 -12.13 -7.38 7.09
N PRO A 54 -11.21 -6.47 7.40
CA PRO A 54 -9.80 -6.56 6.99
C PRO A 54 -9.13 -7.88 7.38
N GLY A 55 -9.45 -8.44 8.53
CA GLY A 55 -8.87 -9.70 9.02
C GLY A 55 -9.22 -10.96 8.23
N LYS A 56 -10.21 -10.90 7.31
CA LYS A 56 -10.56 -12.04 6.44
C LYS A 56 -9.98 -11.94 5.03
N ARG A 57 -9.35 -10.81 4.70
CA ARG A 57 -8.81 -10.53 3.37
C ARG A 57 -7.34 -10.81 3.24
N PHE A 58 -6.64 -10.43 4.29
CA PHE A 58 -5.19 -10.53 4.32
C PHE A 58 -4.86 -11.70 5.23
N THR A 59 -4.79 -12.89 4.66
CA THR A 59 -4.33 -14.10 5.35
C THR A 59 -2.83 -14.31 5.19
N GLU A 60 -2.24 -13.59 4.25
CA GLU A 60 -0.81 -13.60 3.95
C GLU A 60 -0.08 -12.54 4.75
N PRO A 61 1.24 -12.69 4.95
CA PRO A 61 2.06 -11.67 5.60
C PRO A 61 1.80 -10.28 5.02
N THR A 62 1.41 -9.34 5.87
CA THR A 62 0.94 -8.00 5.45
C THR A 62 1.62 -6.92 6.25
N VAL A 63 2.09 -5.87 5.56
CA VAL A 63 2.69 -4.69 6.21
C VAL A 63 1.59 -3.76 6.71
N VAL A 64 1.73 -3.31 7.96
CA VAL A 64 0.84 -2.34 8.62
C VAL A 64 1.67 -1.32 9.41
N ASP A 65 1.02 -0.27 9.89
CA ASP A 65 1.62 0.77 10.76
C ASP A 65 2.89 1.39 10.16
N VAL A 66 2.86 1.67 8.87
CA VAL A 66 3.91 2.44 8.18
C VAL A 66 3.85 3.89 8.66
N ASP A 67 5.00 4.53 8.86
CA ASP A 67 5.13 5.93 9.32
C ASP A 67 4.73 6.92 8.22
N PHE A 68 3.47 6.84 7.79
CA PHE A 68 2.89 7.77 6.82
C PHE A 68 2.47 9.09 7.52
N PRO A 69 2.70 10.27 6.95
CA PRO A 69 3.13 10.55 5.58
C PRO A 69 4.65 10.74 5.40
N THR A 70 5.47 10.35 6.36
CA THR A 70 6.93 10.48 6.26
C THR A 70 7.51 9.46 5.28
N VAL A 71 6.96 8.25 5.32
CA VAL A 71 7.37 7.10 4.50
C VAL A 71 6.13 6.46 3.88
N ALA A 72 6.24 6.11 2.61
CA ALA A 72 5.32 5.20 1.92
C ALA A 72 6.03 3.85 1.67
N LEU A 73 5.37 2.97 0.95
CA LEU A 73 5.97 1.73 0.44
C LEU A 73 5.90 1.73 -1.08
N SER A 74 7.04 1.58 -1.74
CA SER A 74 7.09 1.32 -3.18
C SER A 74 6.89 -0.17 -3.48
N GLU A 75 7.10 -1.04 -2.49
CA GLU A 75 6.87 -2.47 -2.60
C GLU A 75 6.39 -3.02 -1.26
N ALA A 76 5.35 -3.85 -1.30
CA ALA A 76 4.91 -4.72 -0.21
C ALA A 76 4.26 -5.95 -0.87
N TRP A 77 5.04 -6.98 -1.14
CA TRP A 77 4.61 -8.11 -1.95
C TRP A 77 5.04 -9.44 -1.32
N TRP A 78 4.08 -10.36 -1.17
CA TRP A 78 4.31 -11.72 -0.68
C TRP A 78 4.58 -12.68 -1.83
N ASP A 79 5.71 -13.35 -1.78
CA ASP A 79 6.08 -14.46 -2.66
C ASP A 79 5.81 -15.78 -1.94
N ALA A 80 4.74 -16.45 -2.31
CA ALA A 80 4.33 -17.70 -1.69
C ALA A 80 5.31 -18.87 -1.98
N ASP A 81 5.94 -18.86 -3.14
CA ASP A 81 6.89 -19.91 -3.54
C ASP A 81 8.18 -19.83 -2.73
N ARG A 82 8.59 -18.60 -2.38
CA ARG A 82 9.78 -18.33 -1.57
C ARG A 82 9.49 -18.14 -0.09
N GLU A 83 8.23 -18.16 0.30
CA GLU A 83 7.77 -17.80 1.64
C GLU A 83 8.43 -16.50 2.15
N THR A 84 8.48 -15.49 1.31
CA THR A 84 9.18 -14.23 1.57
C THR A 84 8.30 -13.03 1.26
N LEU A 85 8.17 -12.12 2.23
CA LEU A 85 7.56 -10.81 2.01
C LEU A 85 8.66 -9.79 1.67
N PHE A 86 8.53 -9.18 0.51
CA PHE A 86 9.40 -8.09 0.06
C PHE A 86 8.78 -6.76 0.46
N VAL A 87 9.57 -5.89 1.10
CA VAL A 87 9.14 -4.57 1.55
C VAL A 87 10.20 -3.54 1.20
N THR A 88 9.80 -2.49 0.49
CA THR A 88 10.70 -1.38 0.15
C THR A 88 10.07 -0.07 0.63
N PRO A 89 10.61 0.54 1.71
CA PRO A 89 10.23 1.89 2.13
C PRO A 89 10.58 2.91 1.06
N GLU A 90 9.77 3.95 0.96
CA GLU A 90 9.99 5.08 0.06
C GLU A 90 9.82 6.38 0.83
N PRO A 91 10.88 7.21 0.98
CA PRO A 91 10.77 8.49 1.64
C PRO A 91 9.95 9.47 0.79
N LEU A 92 8.92 10.07 1.38
CA LEU A 92 8.06 11.02 0.67
C LEU A 92 8.59 12.45 0.68
N ASN A 93 9.61 12.73 1.46
CA ASN A 93 10.22 14.05 1.59
C ASN A 93 11.74 13.99 1.46
N GLU A 94 12.33 15.04 0.93
CA GLU A 94 13.79 15.18 0.85
C GLU A 94 14.43 15.14 2.26
N GLY A 95 15.60 14.54 2.36
CA GLY A 95 16.37 14.44 3.61
C GLY A 95 15.82 13.46 4.67
N VAL A 96 14.77 12.70 4.34
CA VAL A 96 14.17 11.72 5.25
C VAL A 96 14.83 10.34 5.16
N SER A 97 15.49 10.01 4.04
CA SER A 97 16.03 8.66 3.78
C SER A 97 16.88 8.07 4.91
N ALA A 98 17.67 8.89 5.60
CA ALA A 98 18.52 8.44 6.71
C ALA A 98 17.78 8.37 8.06
N LYS A 99 16.54 8.87 8.14
CA LYS A 99 15.80 8.89 9.41
C LYS A 99 15.34 7.49 9.79
N PRO A 100 15.37 7.16 11.09
CA PRO A 100 14.78 5.94 11.59
C PRO A 100 13.27 5.88 11.27
N THR A 101 12.79 4.73 10.87
CA THR A 101 11.38 4.44 10.67
C THR A 101 11.03 3.06 11.16
N THR A 102 9.76 2.78 11.30
CA THR A 102 9.25 1.47 11.70
C THR A 102 8.05 1.07 10.85
N PHE A 103 7.87 -0.23 10.71
CA PHE A 103 6.63 -0.82 10.24
C PHE A 103 6.39 -2.15 10.98
N ARG A 104 5.18 -2.68 10.88
CA ARG A 104 4.84 -3.98 11.45
C ARG A 104 4.42 -4.93 10.33
N VAL A 105 4.69 -6.21 10.54
CA VAL A 105 4.22 -7.27 9.65
C VAL A 105 3.29 -8.17 10.45
N THR A 106 2.05 -8.29 10.01
CA THR A 106 1.01 -9.14 10.61
C THR A 106 0.80 -10.42 9.83
N ASN A 107 -0.08 -11.29 10.32
CA ASN A 107 -0.42 -12.59 9.72
C ASN A 107 0.80 -13.51 9.61
N LEU A 108 1.72 -13.41 10.55
CA LEU A 108 2.87 -14.29 10.66
C LEU A 108 2.54 -15.42 11.63
N PRO A 109 2.59 -16.68 11.21
CA PRO A 109 2.59 -17.79 12.16
C PRO A 109 3.85 -17.69 13.04
N ASP A 110 3.68 -17.49 14.35
CA ASP A 110 4.78 -17.34 15.31
C ASP A 110 5.82 -16.29 14.89
N PRO A 111 5.58 -14.99 15.16
CA PRO A 111 6.48 -13.90 14.74
C PRO A 111 7.93 -14.04 15.24
N SER A 112 8.17 -14.81 16.32
CA SER A 112 9.51 -15.03 16.86
C SER A 112 10.43 -15.84 15.93
N ARG A 113 9.85 -16.57 14.97
CA ARG A 113 10.56 -17.39 13.99
C ARG A 113 10.87 -16.67 12.68
N TRP A 114 10.58 -15.36 12.63
CA TRP A 114 10.80 -14.58 11.43
C TRP A 114 11.95 -13.60 11.62
N LYS A 115 12.71 -13.41 10.58
CA LYS A 115 13.84 -12.49 10.51
C LYS A 115 13.67 -11.53 9.34
N VAL A 116 14.35 -10.40 9.42
CA VAL A 116 14.39 -9.40 8.37
C VAL A 116 15.83 -9.17 7.95
N GLU A 117 16.07 -9.23 6.67
CA GLU A 117 17.37 -8.95 6.05
C GLU A 117 17.18 -7.99 4.89
N LEU A 118 18.17 -7.18 4.61
CA LEU A 118 18.22 -6.47 3.34
C LEU A 118 18.59 -7.42 2.20
N GLU A 119 18.28 -7.07 0.98
CA GLU A 119 18.68 -7.84 -0.21
C GLU A 119 20.21 -8.05 -0.29
N THR A 120 20.98 -7.16 0.36
CA THR A 120 22.44 -7.28 0.51
C THR A 120 22.90 -8.37 1.51
N GLY A 121 21.96 -8.97 2.26
CA GLY A 121 22.24 -9.94 3.31
C GLY A 121 22.49 -9.32 4.70
N GLU A 122 22.43 -8.00 4.83
CA GLU A 122 22.56 -7.31 6.12
C GLU A 122 21.31 -7.57 6.98
N SER A 123 21.49 -7.97 8.23
CA SER A 123 20.38 -8.18 9.17
C SER A 123 19.76 -6.86 9.62
N VAL A 124 18.43 -6.82 9.65
CA VAL A 124 17.64 -5.67 10.09
C VAL A 124 17.02 -5.95 11.45
N ALA A 125 17.03 -4.95 12.33
CA ALA A 125 16.45 -5.08 13.67
C ALA A 125 14.95 -5.33 13.60
N ALA A 126 14.54 -6.49 14.09
CA ALA A 126 13.13 -6.89 14.17
C ALA A 126 12.88 -7.63 15.48
N ALA A 127 11.69 -7.45 16.04
CA ALA A 127 11.29 -8.13 17.27
C ALA A 127 9.79 -8.45 17.26
N PRO A 128 9.38 -9.58 17.86
CA PRO A 128 7.96 -9.86 18.07
C PRO A 128 7.28 -8.74 18.86
N ASP A 129 6.08 -8.38 18.45
CA ASP A 129 5.24 -7.36 19.07
C ASP A 129 3.78 -7.84 18.99
N ALA A 130 3.32 -8.48 20.05
CA ALA A 130 2.06 -9.20 20.12
C ALA A 130 1.95 -10.27 19.00
N ASP A 131 1.03 -10.10 18.07
CA ASP A 131 0.74 -10.97 16.92
C ASP A 131 1.49 -10.57 15.64
N ALA A 132 2.42 -9.62 15.75
CA ALA A 132 3.15 -9.07 14.64
C ALA A 132 4.67 -9.10 14.86
N LEU A 133 5.41 -8.82 13.80
CA LEU A 133 6.84 -8.55 13.83
C LEU A 133 7.06 -7.05 13.63
N LYS A 134 7.61 -6.37 14.63
CA LYS A 134 7.98 -4.96 14.54
C LYS A 134 9.38 -4.83 13.95
N VAL A 135 9.48 -4.13 12.83
CA VAL A 135 10.73 -3.88 12.11
C VAL A 135 11.17 -2.45 12.36
N ARG A 136 12.45 -2.26 12.65
CA ARG A 136 13.10 -0.95 12.81
C ARG A 136 14.17 -0.81 11.75
N THR A 137 14.04 0.21 10.92
CA THR A 137 14.95 0.46 9.80
C THR A 137 15.12 1.95 9.56
N THR A 138 15.65 2.33 8.43
CA THR A 138 15.67 3.71 7.94
C THR A 138 14.65 3.87 6.82
N ALA A 139 14.27 5.11 6.53
CA ALA A 139 13.39 5.44 5.42
C ALA A 139 14.06 5.29 4.03
N ALA A 140 15.30 4.86 3.97
CA ALA A 140 16.01 4.64 2.71
C ALA A 140 15.29 3.58 1.84
N PRO A 141 15.25 3.76 0.52
CA PRO A 141 14.62 2.82 -0.40
C PRO A 141 15.49 1.56 -0.57
N ARG A 142 15.54 0.77 0.48
CA ARG A 142 16.23 -0.53 0.50
C ARG A 142 15.23 -1.65 0.59
N ARG A 143 15.41 -2.68 -0.21
CA ARG A 143 14.56 -3.84 -0.22
C ARG A 143 14.82 -4.73 1.00
N HIS A 144 13.79 -4.95 1.80
CA HIS A 144 13.78 -5.83 2.96
C HIS A 144 13.13 -7.15 2.59
N LEU A 145 13.71 -8.24 3.06
CA LEU A 145 13.20 -9.59 2.94
C LEU A 145 12.77 -10.07 4.33
N VAL A 146 11.47 -10.29 4.51
CA VAL A 146 10.89 -10.84 5.74
C VAL A 146 10.60 -12.30 5.48
N ARG A 147 11.30 -13.21 6.18
CA ARG A 147 11.23 -14.65 5.95
C ARG A 147 11.46 -15.44 7.22
N ARG A 148 11.09 -16.71 7.23
CA ARG A 148 11.42 -17.58 8.35
C ARG A 148 12.92 -17.71 8.53
N GLY A 149 13.37 -17.69 9.80
CA GLY A 149 14.75 -17.89 10.21
C GLY A 149 15.12 -19.36 10.33
#